data_ab4155380d29976ea114c0e5c505426f
#
_entry.id   ab4155380d29976ea114c0e5c505426f
#
_cell.length_a   1.000
_cell.length_b   1.000
_cell.length_c   1.000
_cell.angle_alpha   90.00
_cell.angle_beta   90.00
_cell.angle_gamma   90.00
#
_symmetry.space_group_name_H-M   'P 1'
#
loop_
_entity.id
_entity.type
_entity.pdbx_description
1 polymer ?
#
loop_
_entity_poly.entity_id
_entity_poly.type
_entity_poly.pdbx_seq_one_letter_code
_entity_poly.pdbx_strand_id
1 'polypeptide(L)'
;ESEIATVLPRMLRRGKVAYLFNKYSRSQQIGCVLFCHHNDQKAEPTIGDTINSWIEDNIGKDAQERTRMLQDTRGISPLFLIATKFNIDLECTKNDKQDDTSTLDKHWNRFDTVLPEIVGPSKWLDQWTVSAGVAKPFQSIYPLRDFYWSAKNGLFDGYSDGETKSPEKGHFHPGFPGYMDCLRRSFLSNQFVRDHFASPEKTWEEVATLNNDGSKPIIRDLGEISGVLDEARRKRCLERLIALKKA
;
A
#
# COMPACT_ATOMS: atom_id res chain seq x y z
N GLU A 1 2.97 35.79 -16.61
CA GLU A 1 2.44 34.99 -17.76
C GLU A 1 3.10 33.62 -17.86
N SER A 2 4.41 33.44 -17.52
CA SER A 2 5.09 32.15 -17.60
C SER A 2 4.60 31.11 -16.58
N GLU A 3 4.18 31.55 -15.41
CA GLU A 3 3.75 30.66 -14.31
C GLU A 3 2.37 30.05 -14.57
N ILE A 4 1.45 30.81 -15.13
CA ILE A 4 0.13 30.32 -15.53
C ILE A 4 0.22 29.30 -16.66
N ALA A 5 1.12 29.51 -17.62
CA ALA A 5 1.32 28.59 -18.74
C ALA A 5 1.82 27.21 -18.31
N THR A 6 2.53 27.12 -17.18
CA THR A 6 3.01 25.83 -16.63
C THR A 6 2.05 25.18 -15.64
N VAL A 7 1.32 25.99 -14.87
CA VAL A 7 0.40 25.52 -13.82
C VAL A 7 -0.92 25.03 -14.42
N LEU A 8 -1.50 25.78 -15.35
CA LEU A 8 -2.80 25.49 -15.94
C LEU A 8 -2.89 24.08 -16.60
N PRO A 9 -1.94 23.64 -17.43
CA PRO A 9 -1.96 22.29 -17.98
C PRO A 9 -1.88 21.18 -16.93
N ARG A 10 -1.16 21.41 -15.82
CA ARG A 10 -1.09 20.47 -14.70
C ARG A 10 -2.41 20.39 -13.96
N MET A 11 -3.06 21.51 -13.69
CA MET A 11 -4.38 21.58 -13.06
C MET A 11 -5.45 20.88 -13.91
N LEU A 12 -5.49 21.17 -15.20
CA LEU A 12 -6.42 20.54 -16.14
C LEU A 12 -6.21 19.02 -16.21
N ARG A 13 -4.96 18.59 -16.23
CA ARG A 13 -4.63 17.15 -16.23
C ARG A 13 -5.08 16.47 -14.96
N ARG A 14 -4.80 17.07 -13.79
CA ARG A 14 -5.24 16.55 -12.48
C ARG A 14 -6.78 16.51 -12.40
N GLY A 15 -7.45 17.59 -12.80
CA GLY A 15 -8.91 17.66 -12.83
C GLY A 15 -9.53 16.60 -13.75
N LYS A 16 -8.93 16.35 -14.93
CA LYS A 16 -9.38 15.29 -15.84
C LYS A 16 -9.22 13.90 -15.22
N VAL A 17 -8.09 13.63 -14.57
CA VAL A 17 -7.85 12.34 -13.89
C VAL A 17 -8.87 12.13 -12.76
N ALA A 18 -9.07 13.13 -11.90
CA ALA A 18 -10.06 13.05 -10.82
C ALA A 18 -11.49 12.86 -11.37
N TYR A 19 -11.86 13.57 -12.42
CA TYR A 19 -13.16 13.39 -13.08
C TYR A 19 -13.34 11.98 -13.63
N LEU A 20 -12.34 11.45 -14.34
CA LEU A 20 -12.40 10.10 -14.92
C LEU A 20 -12.44 9.03 -13.81
N PHE A 21 -11.64 9.19 -12.76
CA PHE A 21 -11.67 8.29 -11.62
C PHE A 21 -13.07 8.26 -10.99
N ASN A 22 -13.64 9.41 -10.68
CA ASN A 22 -14.99 9.50 -10.11
C ASN A 22 -16.06 8.93 -11.04
N LYS A 23 -16.00 9.22 -12.34
CA LYS A 23 -16.93 8.71 -13.35
C LYS A 23 -16.91 7.19 -13.40
N TYR A 24 -15.71 6.59 -13.54
CA TYR A 24 -15.56 5.14 -13.65
C TYR A 24 -15.80 4.40 -12.32
N SER A 25 -15.50 5.03 -11.20
CA SER A 25 -15.83 4.49 -9.87
C SER A 25 -17.32 4.40 -9.66
N ARG A 26 -18.07 5.48 -9.93
CA ARG A 26 -19.54 5.51 -9.80
C ARG A 26 -20.26 4.53 -10.75
N SER A 27 -19.70 4.33 -11.94
CA SER A 27 -20.20 3.33 -12.88
C SER A 27 -19.71 1.91 -12.57
N GLN A 28 -18.99 1.72 -11.46
CA GLN A 28 -18.43 0.42 -11.01
C GLN A 28 -17.50 -0.25 -12.04
N GLN A 29 -16.86 0.55 -12.90
CA GLN A 29 -15.90 0.03 -13.88
C GLN A 29 -14.49 -0.13 -13.30
N ILE A 30 -14.17 0.56 -12.19
CA ILE A 30 -12.94 0.35 -11.43
C ILE A 30 -13.22 -0.72 -10.38
N GLY A 31 -12.69 -1.91 -10.57
CA GLY A 31 -12.89 -3.04 -9.66
C GLY A 31 -11.85 -3.14 -8.56
N CYS A 32 -10.66 -2.63 -8.82
CA CYS A 32 -9.52 -2.66 -7.90
C CYS A 32 -8.77 -1.34 -7.97
N VAL A 33 -8.26 -0.88 -6.85
CA VAL A 33 -7.43 0.32 -6.74
C VAL A 33 -6.11 -0.02 -6.08
N LEU A 34 -5.02 0.33 -6.74
CA LEU A 34 -3.67 0.33 -6.18
C LEU A 34 -3.34 1.76 -5.76
N PHE A 35 -3.36 2.01 -4.47
CA PHE A 35 -2.95 3.29 -3.91
C PHE A 35 -1.46 3.26 -3.59
N CYS A 36 -0.67 3.94 -4.41
CA CYS A 36 0.78 4.03 -4.25
C CYS A 36 1.15 5.26 -3.43
N HIS A 37 1.88 5.07 -2.35
CA HIS A 37 2.41 6.14 -1.52
C HIS A 37 3.90 5.92 -1.21
N HIS A 38 4.61 6.99 -0.90
CA HIS A 38 6.02 6.94 -0.49
C HIS A 38 6.23 7.73 0.83
N ASN A 39 7.39 7.56 1.46
CA ASN A 39 7.66 8.11 2.80
C ASN A 39 7.73 9.64 2.88
N ASP A 40 8.01 10.34 1.77
CA ASP A 40 8.04 11.81 1.71
C ASP A 40 6.71 12.43 1.29
N GLN A 41 5.69 11.62 1.10
CA GLN A 41 4.40 12.13 0.64
C GLN A 41 3.72 12.91 1.75
N LYS A 42 3.62 14.22 1.55
CA LYS A 42 2.73 15.05 2.37
C LYS A 42 1.30 14.64 2.08
N ALA A 43 0.49 14.51 3.12
CA ALA A 43 -0.94 14.27 2.97
C ALA A 43 -1.57 15.38 2.12
N GLU A 44 -2.03 15.04 0.91
CA GLU A 44 -2.95 15.94 0.19
C GLU A 44 -4.34 15.78 0.84
N PRO A 45 -4.95 16.84 1.36
CA PRO A 45 -6.19 16.74 2.14
C PRO A 45 -7.34 16.02 1.42
N THR A 46 -7.36 16.09 0.08
CA THR A 46 -8.42 15.52 -0.74
C THR A 46 -8.23 14.03 -1.08
N ILE A 47 -7.03 13.47 -0.87
CA ILE A 47 -6.75 12.09 -1.30
C ILE A 47 -7.40 11.08 -0.36
N GLY A 48 -7.39 11.36 0.93
CA GLY A 48 -8.07 10.55 1.93
C GLY A 48 -9.58 10.49 1.68
N ASP A 49 -10.21 11.63 1.44
CA ASP A 49 -11.64 11.70 1.12
C ASP A 49 -11.98 10.93 -0.17
N THR A 50 -11.10 11.00 -1.16
CA THR A 50 -11.29 10.27 -2.43
C THR A 50 -11.24 8.76 -2.20
N ILE A 51 -10.28 8.27 -1.41
CA ILE A 51 -10.15 6.85 -1.05
C ILE A 51 -11.35 6.41 -0.21
N ASN A 52 -11.73 7.20 0.80
CA ASN A 52 -12.87 6.91 1.67
C ASN A 52 -14.16 6.78 0.87
N SER A 53 -14.45 7.75 -0.01
CA SER A 53 -15.62 7.69 -0.88
C SER A 53 -15.60 6.49 -1.81
N TRP A 54 -14.43 6.14 -2.35
CA TRP A 54 -14.31 4.96 -3.20
C TRP A 54 -14.56 3.66 -2.43
N ILE A 55 -14.05 3.54 -1.20
CA ILE A 55 -14.30 2.38 -0.32
C ILE A 55 -15.80 2.25 -0.04
N GLU A 56 -16.46 3.34 0.35
CA GLU A 56 -17.89 3.34 0.66
C GLU A 56 -18.75 2.96 -0.55
N ASP A 57 -18.43 3.47 -1.72
CA ASP A 57 -19.19 3.23 -2.94
C ASP A 57 -18.95 1.83 -3.54
N ASN A 58 -17.74 1.28 -3.41
CA ASN A 58 -17.33 0.07 -4.14
C ASN A 58 -17.05 -1.15 -3.25
N ILE A 59 -16.75 -0.97 -1.98
CA ILE A 59 -16.45 -2.09 -1.07
C ILE A 59 -17.52 -2.20 0.02
N GLY A 60 -17.75 -1.13 0.77
CA GLY A 60 -18.75 -1.09 1.82
C GLY A 60 -18.56 0.07 2.79
N LYS A 61 -19.68 0.61 3.29
CA LYS A 61 -19.71 1.78 4.18
C LYS A 61 -19.23 1.45 5.58
N ASP A 62 -19.47 0.24 6.03
CA ASP A 62 -19.09 -0.22 7.35
C ASP A 62 -18.32 -1.55 7.31
N ALA A 63 -17.78 -1.97 8.44
CA ALA A 63 -17.00 -3.19 8.56
C ALA A 63 -17.79 -4.46 8.22
N GLN A 64 -19.13 -4.47 8.40
CA GLN A 64 -19.96 -5.61 8.09
C GLN A 64 -20.17 -5.76 6.59
N GLU A 65 -20.42 -4.64 5.89
CA GLU A 65 -20.52 -4.62 4.43
C GLU A 65 -19.20 -5.04 3.78
N ARG A 66 -18.07 -4.52 4.31
CA ARG A 66 -16.74 -4.90 3.83
C ARG A 66 -16.44 -6.38 4.08
N THR A 67 -16.86 -6.92 5.22
CA THR A 67 -16.72 -8.36 5.51
C THR A 67 -17.48 -9.21 4.48
N ARG A 68 -18.72 -8.84 4.15
CA ARG A 68 -19.50 -9.54 3.12
C ARG A 68 -18.82 -9.48 1.75
N MET A 69 -18.31 -8.30 1.39
CA MET A 69 -17.60 -8.14 0.12
C MET A 69 -16.35 -9.01 0.04
N LEU A 70 -15.58 -9.10 1.13
CA LEU A 70 -14.36 -9.92 1.15
C LEU A 70 -14.67 -11.42 1.10
N GLN A 71 -15.81 -11.86 1.59
CA GLN A 71 -16.27 -13.25 1.39
C GLN A 71 -16.45 -13.57 -0.10
N ASP A 72 -17.01 -12.62 -0.86
CA ASP A 72 -17.19 -12.76 -2.31
C ASP A 72 -15.86 -12.69 -3.10
N THR A 73 -14.84 -12.07 -2.54
CA THR A 73 -13.48 -11.94 -3.16
C THR A 73 -12.42 -12.86 -2.55
N ARG A 74 -12.85 -13.98 -1.93
CA ARG A 74 -11.95 -14.96 -1.29
C ARG A 74 -11.03 -14.37 -0.22
N GLY A 75 -11.48 -13.32 0.46
CA GLY A 75 -10.72 -12.62 1.49
C GLY A 75 -9.74 -11.56 0.97
N ILE A 76 -9.60 -11.39 -0.35
CA ILE A 76 -8.69 -10.40 -0.93
C ILE A 76 -9.40 -9.06 -1.06
N SER A 77 -8.80 -8.01 -0.52
CA SER A 77 -9.31 -6.65 -0.64
C SER A 77 -9.16 -6.13 -2.07
N PRO A 78 -10.17 -5.44 -2.63
CA PRO A 78 -10.01 -4.70 -3.89
C PRO A 78 -9.18 -3.42 -3.75
N LEU A 79 -8.85 -3.01 -2.54
CA LEU A 79 -7.91 -1.92 -2.27
C LEU A 79 -6.55 -2.49 -1.87
N PHE A 80 -5.51 -2.03 -2.55
CA PHE A 80 -4.11 -2.35 -2.27
C PHE A 80 -3.38 -1.06 -1.89
N LEU A 81 -2.79 -1.02 -0.71
CA LEU A 81 -1.88 0.05 -0.32
C LEU A 81 -0.45 -0.36 -0.68
N ILE A 82 0.15 0.33 -1.63
CA ILE A 82 1.51 0.03 -2.10
C ILE A 82 2.47 1.05 -1.52
N ALA A 83 3.31 0.61 -0.59
CA ALA A 83 4.38 1.42 -0.01
C ALA A 83 5.58 1.42 -0.97
N THR A 84 5.54 2.31 -1.97
CA THR A 84 6.58 2.41 -3.02
C THR A 84 7.89 2.98 -2.48
N LYS A 85 9.00 2.73 -3.19
CA LYS A 85 10.34 3.18 -2.78
C LYS A 85 10.73 2.71 -1.37
N PHE A 86 10.30 1.52 -0.99
CA PHE A 86 10.57 0.97 0.33
C PHE A 86 12.06 0.77 0.63
N ASN A 87 12.89 0.75 -0.42
CA ASN A 87 14.35 0.78 -0.28
C ASN A 87 14.85 2.00 0.52
N ILE A 88 14.15 3.15 0.49
CA ILE A 88 14.51 4.33 1.29
C ILE A 88 14.34 4.05 2.79
N ASP A 89 13.31 3.29 3.15
CA ASP A 89 13.09 2.88 4.54
C ASP A 89 14.09 1.83 5.02
N LEU A 90 14.83 1.20 4.09
CA LEU A 90 15.87 0.22 4.41
C LEU A 90 17.28 0.84 4.45
N GLU A 91 17.48 2.07 3.98
CA GLU A 91 18.77 2.72 3.92
C GLU A 91 19.25 3.16 5.30
N CYS A 92 20.50 2.82 5.64
CA CYS A 92 21.09 3.27 6.89
C CYS A 92 21.33 4.80 6.86
N THR A 93 20.84 5.47 7.88
CA THR A 93 21.00 6.91 8.04
C THR A 93 22.15 7.24 9.01
N LYS A 94 22.61 8.48 9.00
CA LYS A 94 23.66 8.95 9.94
C LYS A 94 23.24 8.91 11.41
N ASN A 95 21.93 8.79 11.66
CA ASN A 95 21.36 8.77 13.02
C ASN A 95 21.22 7.36 13.57
N ASP A 96 21.35 6.34 12.72
CA ASP A 96 21.20 4.95 13.13
C ASP A 96 22.43 4.49 13.90
N LYS A 97 22.21 3.86 15.03
CA LYS A 97 23.28 3.43 15.94
C LYS A 97 23.13 1.95 16.27
N GLN A 98 24.27 1.27 16.25
CA GLN A 98 24.33 -0.15 16.62
C GLN A 98 23.94 -0.38 18.10
N ASP A 99 24.35 0.53 18.97
CA ASP A 99 24.14 0.42 20.41
C ASP A 99 22.78 0.96 20.88
N ASP A 100 22.01 1.59 19.98
CA ASP A 100 20.70 2.17 20.27
C ASP A 100 19.71 1.86 19.13
N THR A 101 19.07 0.70 19.24
CA THR A 101 18.13 0.20 18.22
C THR A 101 16.84 1.04 18.14
N SER A 102 16.54 1.88 19.14
CA SER A 102 15.40 2.81 19.07
C SER A 102 15.53 3.85 17.98
N THR A 103 16.76 4.12 17.53
CA THR A 103 17.03 5.00 16.39
C THR A 103 16.45 4.45 15.09
N LEU A 104 16.26 3.11 14.99
CA LEU A 104 15.73 2.43 13.82
C LEU A 104 14.20 2.55 13.70
N ASP A 105 13.50 2.90 14.77
CA ASP A 105 12.04 3.01 14.76
C ASP A 105 11.56 4.13 13.82
N LYS A 106 12.41 5.12 13.55
CA LYS A 106 12.11 6.20 12.60
C LYS A 106 11.94 5.75 11.16
N HIS A 107 12.51 4.60 10.80
CA HIS A 107 12.35 4.01 9.47
C HIS A 107 10.88 3.67 9.17
N TRP A 108 10.08 3.44 10.21
CA TRP A 108 8.66 3.06 10.09
C TRP A 108 7.70 4.23 10.15
N ASN A 109 8.21 5.48 10.14
CA ASN A 109 7.38 6.70 10.15
C ASN A 109 6.33 6.74 9.03
N ARG A 110 6.60 6.09 7.90
CA ARG A 110 5.64 5.87 6.83
C ARG A 110 4.35 5.22 7.32
N PHE A 111 4.48 4.22 8.17
CA PHE A 111 3.37 3.45 8.71
C PHE A 111 2.77 4.11 9.94
N ASP A 112 3.61 4.66 10.80
CA ASP A 112 3.19 5.21 12.09
C ASP A 112 2.55 6.60 11.96
N THR A 113 2.91 7.36 10.93
CA THR A 113 2.47 8.76 10.76
C THR A 113 1.89 9.03 9.38
N VAL A 114 2.65 8.78 8.31
CA VAL A 114 2.27 9.23 6.95
C VAL A 114 1.00 8.56 6.47
N LEU A 115 0.90 7.26 6.60
CA LEU A 115 -0.28 6.52 6.15
C LEU A 115 -1.55 6.85 6.98
N PRO A 116 -1.51 6.89 8.32
CA PRO A 116 -2.63 7.38 9.12
C PRO A 116 -3.06 8.81 8.78
N GLU A 117 -2.13 9.72 8.51
CA GLU A 117 -2.45 11.10 8.08
C GLU A 117 -3.17 11.12 6.72
N ILE A 118 -2.74 10.28 5.76
CA ILE A 118 -3.39 10.17 4.44
C ILE A 118 -4.80 9.61 4.57
N VAL A 119 -4.99 8.59 5.41
CA VAL A 119 -6.31 7.98 5.66
C VAL A 119 -7.24 8.95 6.39
N GLY A 120 -6.67 9.84 7.22
CA GLY A 120 -7.40 10.86 7.96
C GLY A 120 -8.30 10.27 9.06
N PRO A 121 -9.42 10.92 9.40
CA PRO A 121 -10.28 10.51 10.51
C PRO A 121 -11.07 9.22 10.27
N SER A 122 -10.93 8.62 9.10
CA SER A 122 -11.61 7.38 8.76
C SER A 122 -11.05 6.21 9.53
N LYS A 123 -11.92 5.40 10.11
CA LYS A 123 -11.53 4.27 10.96
C LYS A 123 -11.33 2.97 10.19
N TRP A 124 -11.44 2.98 8.86
CA TRP A 124 -11.36 1.73 8.09
C TRP A 124 -9.98 1.06 8.17
N LEU A 125 -8.92 1.81 8.42
CA LEU A 125 -7.58 1.25 8.56
C LEU A 125 -7.53 0.26 9.74
N ASP A 126 -8.09 0.63 10.89
CA ASP A 126 -8.10 -0.20 12.09
C ASP A 126 -9.33 -1.12 12.18
N GLN A 127 -10.40 -0.77 11.49
CA GLN A 127 -11.70 -1.44 11.54
C GLN A 127 -12.15 -1.83 10.13
N TRP A 128 -11.31 -2.58 9.41
CA TRP A 128 -11.59 -2.95 8.02
C TRP A 128 -12.75 -3.92 7.91
N THR A 129 -12.68 -5.01 8.65
CA THR A 129 -13.71 -6.05 8.69
C THR A 129 -14.10 -6.39 10.12
N VAL A 130 -15.10 -7.25 10.28
CA VAL A 130 -15.50 -7.79 11.58
C VAL A 130 -15.54 -9.32 11.50
N SER A 131 -14.99 -9.97 12.53
CA SER A 131 -15.02 -11.43 12.70
C SER A 131 -15.40 -11.77 14.14
N ALA A 132 -16.46 -12.56 14.33
CA ALA A 132 -16.99 -12.88 15.66
C ALA A 132 -17.21 -11.65 16.57
N GLY A 133 -17.67 -10.52 15.99
CA GLY A 133 -17.89 -9.26 16.71
C GLY A 133 -16.65 -8.44 17.02
N VAL A 134 -15.47 -8.91 16.60
CA VAL A 134 -14.19 -8.20 16.80
C VAL A 134 -13.76 -7.53 15.50
N ALA A 135 -13.44 -6.24 15.56
CA ALA A 135 -12.87 -5.51 14.44
C ALA A 135 -11.50 -6.10 14.04
N LYS A 136 -11.26 -6.17 12.74
CA LYS A 136 -9.99 -6.59 12.15
C LYS A 136 -9.42 -5.44 11.34
N PRO A 137 -8.12 -5.15 11.44
CA PRO A 137 -7.48 -4.09 10.71
C PRO A 137 -7.37 -4.42 9.21
N PHE A 138 -7.11 -3.39 8.41
CA PHE A 138 -6.78 -3.53 7.01
C PHE A 138 -5.37 -4.14 6.87
N GLN A 139 -5.24 -5.18 6.04
CA GLN A 139 -3.99 -5.94 5.91
C GLN A 139 -3.47 -6.06 4.46
N SER A 140 -4.09 -5.39 3.50
CA SER A 140 -3.62 -5.40 2.11
C SER A 140 -2.61 -4.28 1.87
N ILE A 141 -1.50 -4.31 2.63
CA ILE A 141 -0.40 -3.35 2.57
C ILE A 141 0.84 -4.07 2.04
N TYR A 142 1.41 -3.53 0.96
CA TYR A 142 2.50 -4.15 0.20
C TYR A 142 3.67 -3.19 0.07
N PRO A 143 4.77 -3.42 0.81
CA PRO A 143 6.02 -2.71 0.55
C PRO A 143 6.58 -3.11 -0.82
N LEU A 144 7.05 -2.12 -1.59
CA LEU A 144 7.60 -2.31 -2.92
C LEU A 144 8.91 -1.54 -3.06
N ARG A 145 9.99 -2.27 -3.32
CA ARG A 145 11.35 -1.75 -3.48
C ARG A 145 11.68 -1.50 -4.96
N ASP A 146 12.53 -0.54 -5.21
CA ASP A 146 13.09 -0.27 -6.53
C ASP A 146 14.53 -0.82 -6.58
N PHE A 147 14.75 -1.84 -7.39
CA PHE A 147 16.07 -2.46 -7.58
C PHE A 147 17.13 -1.46 -8.09
N TYR A 148 16.75 -0.61 -9.04
CA TYR A 148 17.64 0.39 -9.60
C TYR A 148 18.11 1.40 -8.54
N TRP A 149 17.18 1.89 -7.73
CA TRP A 149 17.52 2.79 -6.63
C TRP A 149 18.42 2.10 -5.61
N SER A 150 18.11 0.86 -5.25
CA SER A 150 18.91 0.09 -4.30
C SER A 150 20.36 -0.08 -4.76
N ALA A 151 20.58 -0.40 -6.02
CA ALA A 151 21.92 -0.53 -6.59
C ALA A 151 22.68 0.81 -6.62
N LYS A 152 22.02 1.89 -7.03
CA LYS A 152 22.60 3.22 -7.13
C LYS A 152 23.03 3.77 -5.77
N ASN A 153 22.29 3.46 -4.72
CA ASN A 153 22.56 3.93 -3.36
C ASN A 153 23.34 2.90 -2.51
N GLY A 154 23.72 1.76 -3.08
CA GLY A 154 24.55 0.77 -2.43
C GLY A 154 23.86 -0.08 -1.36
N LEU A 155 22.52 -0.14 -1.35
CA LEU A 155 21.79 -0.97 -0.40
C LEU A 155 22.01 -2.47 -0.70
N PHE A 156 21.94 -2.84 -1.98
CA PHE A 156 22.28 -4.19 -2.46
C PHE A 156 23.18 -4.09 -3.68
N ASP A 157 24.22 -4.91 -3.75
CA ASP A 157 25.14 -4.93 -4.88
C ASP A 157 24.62 -5.83 -6.01
N GLY A 158 24.93 -5.51 -7.25
CA GLY A 158 24.76 -6.36 -8.42
C GLY A 158 23.80 -5.87 -9.50
N TYR A 159 22.88 -4.99 -9.19
CA TYR A 159 22.00 -4.39 -10.19
C TYR A 159 22.69 -3.20 -10.86
N SER A 160 22.93 -3.25 -12.17
CA SER A 160 23.64 -2.18 -12.88
C SER A 160 22.74 -1.40 -13.82
N ASP A 161 23.13 -0.15 -14.10
CA ASP A 161 22.47 0.75 -15.04
C ASP A 161 22.34 0.09 -16.43
N GLY A 162 21.12 0.04 -16.95
CA GLY A 162 20.82 -0.48 -18.29
C GLY A 162 20.63 -1.99 -18.38
N GLU A 163 20.91 -2.73 -17.31
CA GLU A 163 20.65 -4.16 -17.26
C GLU A 163 19.43 -4.48 -16.40
N THR A 164 18.27 -4.60 -17.02
CA THR A 164 17.00 -4.85 -16.34
C THR A 164 16.88 -6.19 -15.62
N LYS A 165 17.95 -7.00 -15.60
CA LYS A 165 17.90 -8.40 -15.12
C LYS A 165 19.13 -8.89 -14.37
N SER A 166 20.06 -8.01 -14.01
CA SER A 166 21.19 -8.44 -13.18
C SER A 166 20.71 -8.79 -11.78
N PRO A 167 20.96 -10.02 -11.30
CA PRO A 167 20.59 -10.39 -9.95
C PRO A 167 21.43 -9.60 -8.94
N GLU A 168 20.85 -9.29 -7.79
CA GLU A 168 21.58 -8.75 -6.64
C GLU A 168 22.55 -9.83 -6.09
N LYS A 169 23.78 -9.44 -5.76
CA LYS A 169 24.90 -10.37 -5.50
C LYS A 169 25.16 -10.67 -4.03
N GLY A 170 24.32 -10.25 -3.13
CA GLY A 170 24.50 -10.63 -1.73
C GLY A 170 25.29 -9.68 -0.85
N HIS A 171 25.76 -8.55 -1.38
CA HIS A 171 26.41 -7.53 -0.59
C HIS A 171 25.42 -6.45 -0.19
N PHE A 172 25.19 -6.34 1.12
CA PHE A 172 24.59 -5.15 1.70
C PHE A 172 25.69 -4.10 1.83
N HIS A 173 25.33 -2.84 1.68
CA HIS A 173 26.16 -1.73 2.09
C HIS A 173 25.56 -1.07 3.34
N PRO A 174 25.48 -1.78 4.48
CA PRO A 174 24.89 -1.26 5.70
C PRO A 174 25.87 -0.33 6.39
N GLY A 175 25.35 0.61 7.16
CA GLY A 175 26.18 1.53 7.92
C GLY A 175 27.00 0.87 9.03
N PHE A 176 26.59 -0.27 9.57
CA PHE A 176 27.29 -1.03 10.59
C PHE A 176 27.01 -2.55 10.47
N PRO A 177 27.88 -3.40 11.02
CA PRO A 177 27.69 -4.83 11.00
C PRO A 177 26.38 -5.25 11.67
N GLY A 178 25.60 -6.15 11.02
CA GLY A 178 24.33 -6.61 11.55
C GLY A 178 23.16 -5.62 11.41
N TYR A 179 23.33 -4.52 10.66
CA TYR A 179 22.31 -3.50 10.46
C TYR A 179 20.96 -4.08 10.03
N MET A 180 20.95 -4.91 9.00
CA MET A 180 19.70 -5.51 8.48
C MET A 180 18.99 -6.42 9.48
N ASP A 181 19.74 -7.09 10.35
CA ASP A 181 19.14 -7.90 11.44
C ASP A 181 18.53 -7.01 12.52
N CYS A 182 19.17 -5.90 12.83
CA CYS A 182 18.61 -4.90 13.75
C CYS A 182 17.37 -4.25 13.17
N LEU A 183 17.42 -3.85 11.90
CA LEU A 183 16.30 -3.24 11.19
C LEU A 183 15.11 -4.21 11.07
N ARG A 184 15.38 -5.49 10.77
CA ARG A 184 14.35 -6.54 10.77
C ARG A 184 13.66 -6.66 12.13
N ARG A 185 14.43 -6.68 13.21
CA ARG A 185 13.85 -6.75 14.56
C ARG A 185 12.99 -5.53 14.88
N SER A 186 13.45 -4.33 14.52
CA SER A 186 12.66 -3.09 14.68
C SER A 186 11.37 -3.17 13.85
N PHE A 187 11.42 -3.61 12.58
CA PHE A 187 10.22 -3.82 11.75
C PHE A 187 9.23 -4.76 12.41
N LEU A 188 9.68 -5.94 12.85
CA LEU A 188 8.82 -6.94 13.47
C LEU A 188 8.28 -6.53 14.85
N SER A 189 8.96 -5.62 15.54
CA SER A 189 8.50 -5.08 16.84
C SER A 189 7.56 -3.89 16.70
N ASN A 190 7.51 -3.23 15.53
CA ASN A 190 6.64 -2.10 15.28
C ASN A 190 5.16 -2.48 15.41
N GLN A 191 4.38 -1.67 16.15
CA GLN A 191 2.98 -1.99 16.47
C GLN A 191 2.11 -1.98 15.20
N PHE A 192 2.27 -0.96 14.34
CA PHE A 192 1.53 -0.89 13.09
C PHE A 192 1.78 -2.12 12.21
N VAL A 193 3.06 -2.53 12.10
CA VAL A 193 3.44 -3.71 11.31
C VAL A 193 2.76 -4.97 11.85
N ARG A 194 2.73 -5.17 13.15
CA ARG A 194 2.07 -6.32 13.78
C ARG A 194 0.57 -6.36 13.55
N ASP A 195 -0.06 -5.20 13.54
CA ASP A 195 -1.52 -5.10 13.40
C ASP A 195 -1.97 -5.18 11.93
N HIS A 196 -1.21 -4.56 11.02
CA HIS A 196 -1.62 -4.32 9.64
C HIS A 196 -0.94 -5.20 8.58
N PHE A 197 0.01 -6.03 8.96
CA PHE A 197 0.58 -7.02 8.03
C PHE A 197 0.13 -8.43 8.43
N ALA A 198 -0.43 -9.17 7.47
CA ALA A 198 -0.92 -10.52 7.72
C ALA A 198 0.19 -11.49 8.17
N SER A 199 1.41 -11.27 7.71
CA SER A 199 2.61 -12.05 8.05
C SER A 199 3.84 -11.15 7.94
N PRO A 200 4.20 -10.40 9.00
CA PRO A 200 5.33 -9.47 8.99
C PRO A 200 6.66 -10.11 8.58
N GLU A 201 6.94 -11.32 9.07
CA GLU A 201 8.17 -12.05 8.74
C GLU A 201 8.26 -12.34 7.23
N LYS A 202 7.18 -12.86 6.67
CA LYS A 202 7.10 -13.18 5.24
C LYS A 202 7.18 -11.91 4.40
N THR A 203 6.54 -10.83 4.83
CA THR A 203 6.63 -9.52 4.14
C THR A 203 8.07 -9.03 4.12
N TRP A 204 8.80 -9.14 5.23
CA TRP A 204 10.22 -8.80 5.27
C TRP A 204 11.04 -9.62 4.27
N GLU A 205 10.84 -10.93 4.23
CA GLU A 205 11.53 -11.82 3.29
C GLU A 205 11.21 -11.49 1.84
N GLU A 206 9.97 -11.11 1.54
CA GLU A 206 9.52 -10.79 0.18
C GLU A 206 9.98 -9.42 -0.33
N VAL A 207 10.44 -8.50 0.55
CA VAL A 207 10.83 -7.14 0.14
C VAL A 207 12.25 -6.73 0.55
N ALA A 208 12.77 -7.22 1.68
CA ALA A 208 14.03 -6.76 2.26
C ALA A 208 15.18 -7.77 2.11
N THR A 209 15.02 -8.78 1.28
CA THR A 209 16.07 -9.76 0.96
C THR A 209 16.48 -9.64 -0.51
N LEU A 210 17.60 -10.28 -0.86
CA LEU A 210 18.16 -10.25 -2.20
C LEU A 210 17.18 -10.78 -3.24
N ASN A 211 17.10 -10.09 -4.37
CA ASN A 211 16.26 -10.44 -5.51
C ASN A 211 14.75 -10.50 -5.22
N ASN A 212 14.35 -9.93 -4.10
CA ASN A 212 12.96 -9.80 -3.70
C ASN A 212 12.63 -8.33 -3.48
N ASP A 213 11.76 -7.80 -4.30
CA ASP A 213 11.36 -6.38 -4.31
C ASP A 213 9.96 -6.12 -3.76
N GLY A 214 9.23 -7.17 -3.35
CA GLY A 214 7.84 -7.06 -2.90
C GLY A 214 6.79 -7.14 -4.01
N SER A 215 7.18 -7.28 -5.28
CA SER A 215 6.21 -7.38 -6.41
C SER A 215 5.44 -8.70 -6.44
N LYS A 216 6.05 -9.79 -6.00
CA LYS A 216 5.45 -11.13 -6.05
C LYS A 216 4.10 -11.24 -5.33
N PRO A 217 3.94 -10.78 -4.06
CA PRO A 217 2.65 -10.84 -3.40
C PRO A 217 1.60 -9.95 -4.08
N ILE A 218 1.98 -8.79 -4.60
CA ILE A 218 1.09 -7.91 -5.34
C ILE A 218 0.55 -8.62 -6.59
N ILE A 219 1.43 -9.22 -7.39
CA ILE A 219 1.07 -9.94 -8.63
C ILE A 219 0.17 -11.13 -8.32
N ARG A 220 0.47 -11.90 -7.27
CA ARG A 220 -0.33 -13.03 -6.82
C ARG A 220 -1.75 -12.59 -6.48
N ASP A 221 -1.89 -11.62 -5.58
CA ASP A 221 -3.19 -11.20 -5.06
C ASP A 221 -4.02 -10.46 -6.12
N LEU A 222 -3.39 -9.70 -7.02
CA LEU A 222 -4.04 -9.13 -8.21
C LEU A 222 -4.53 -10.22 -9.18
N GLY A 223 -3.74 -11.25 -9.39
CA GLY A 223 -4.13 -12.39 -10.23
C GLY A 223 -5.34 -13.14 -9.66
N GLU A 224 -5.33 -13.37 -8.35
CA GLU A 224 -6.43 -14.06 -7.66
C GLU A 224 -7.72 -13.23 -7.65
N ILE A 225 -7.64 -11.93 -7.33
CA ILE A 225 -8.84 -11.08 -7.26
C ILE A 225 -9.44 -10.81 -8.63
N SER A 226 -8.63 -10.73 -9.70
CA SER A 226 -9.12 -10.45 -11.05
C SER A 226 -10.15 -11.49 -11.52
N GLY A 227 -9.99 -12.75 -11.12
CA GLY A 227 -10.89 -13.85 -11.48
C GLY A 227 -12.25 -13.81 -10.77
N VAL A 228 -12.37 -13.09 -9.65
CA VAL A 228 -13.62 -13.09 -8.84
C VAL A 228 -14.34 -11.75 -8.82
N LEU A 229 -13.68 -10.68 -9.23
CA LEU A 229 -14.25 -9.32 -9.17
C LEU A 229 -15.51 -9.13 -10.01
N ASP A 230 -15.57 -9.70 -11.19
CA ASP A 230 -16.72 -9.54 -12.08
C ASP A 230 -17.97 -10.25 -11.54
N GLU A 231 -17.79 -11.41 -10.91
CA GLU A 231 -18.88 -12.14 -10.27
C GLU A 231 -19.40 -11.39 -9.05
N ALA A 232 -18.51 -10.94 -8.18
CA ALA A 232 -18.84 -10.14 -7.01
C ALA A 232 -19.57 -8.83 -7.37
N ARG A 233 -19.20 -8.20 -8.49
CA ARG A 233 -19.90 -7.03 -9.02
C ARG A 233 -21.31 -7.35 -9.49
N ARG A 234 -21.48 -8.38 -10.31
CA ARG A 234 -22.80 -8.80 -10.83
C ARG A 234 -23.75 -9.10 -9.67
N LYS A 235 -23.28 -9.80 -8.65
CA LYS A 235 -24.05 -10.12 -7.45
C LYS A 235 -24.51 -8.83 -6.74
N ARG A 236 -23.60 -7.88 -6.51
CA ARG A 236 -23.93 -6.60 -5.86
C ARG A 236 -24.91 -5.75 -6.65
N CYS A 237 -24.75 -5.67 -7.97
CA CYS A 237 -25.72 -4.96 -8.82
C CYS A 237 -27.10 -5.58 -8.72
N LEU A 238 -27.20 -6.90 -8.69
CA LEU A 238 -28.47 -7.61 -8.54
C LEU A 238 -29.11 -7.35 -7.18
N GLU A 239 -28.35 -7.40 -6.10
CA GLU A 239 -28.82 -7.11 -4.73
C GLU A 239 -29.36 -5.68 -4.62
N ARG A 240 -28.66 -4.69 -5.19
CA ARG A 240 -29.11 -3.29 -5.25
C ARG A 240 -30.43 -3.13 -6.05
N LEU A 241 -30.53 -3.80 -7.18
CA LEU A 241 -31.77 -3.78 -8.00
C LEU A 241 -32.94 -4.41 -7.25
N ILE A 242 -32.73 -5.52 -6.53
CA ILE A 242 -33.74 -6.14 -5.70
C ILE A 242 -34.20 -5.24 -4.55
N ALA A 243 -33.23 -4.55 -3.90
CA ALA A 243 -33.54 -3.59 -2.83
C ALA A 243 -34.38 -2.41 -3.35
N LEU A 244 -34.05 -1.87 -4.52
CA LEU A 244 -34.82 -0.78 -5.16
C LEU A 244 -36.24 -1.19 -5.57
N LYS A 245 -36.48 -2.46 -5.89
CA LYS A 245 -37.82 -2.96 -6.21
C LYS A 245 -38.70 -3.16 -4.98
N LYS A 246 -38.10 -3.25 -3.79
CA LYS A 246 -38.83 -3.48 -2.52
C LYS A 246 -39.12 -2.18 -1.77
N ALA A 247 -38.46 -1.07 -2.16
CA ALA A 247 -38.69 0.29 -1.64
C ALA A 247 -39.78 1.00 -2.46
#